data_68e583633b4826a710fe326f48ec7d4e
#
_entry.id   68e583633b4826a710fe326f48ec7d4e
#
_cell.length_a   1.000
_cell.length_b   1.000
_cell.length_c   1.000
_cell.angle_alpha   90.00
_cell.angle_beta   90.00
_cell.angle_gamma   90.00
#
_symmetry.space_group_name_H-M   'P 1'
#
loop_
_entity.id
_entity.type
_entity.pdbx_description
1 polymer ?
#
loop_
_entity_poly.entity_id
_entity_poly.type
_entity_poly.pdbx_seq_one_letter_code
_entity_poly.pdbx_strand_id
1 'polypeptide(L)'
;MEAFWSVGGFDPGYFMYFEDVDLAERLGRRGWQHVYAPSAVVVHEGGHATRRDPHRMQRVHHTSALRYLSRQYPLRRHAPLRAAFRAGLGARMMISYVSGRVAAGARFQRRAGDLARERAAAAASESAED
;
A
#
# COMPACT_ATOMS: atom_id res chain seq x y z
N MET A 1 -25.77 9.42 11.21
CA MET A 1 -26.05 8.02 10.82
C MET A 1 -26.92 7.92 9.56
N GLU A 2 -27.90 8.81 9.37
CA GLU A 2 -28.77 8.82 8.19
C GLU A 2 -27.99 8.87 6.86
N ALA A 3 -27.06 9.82 6.73
CA ALA A 3 -26.22 9.97 5.54
C ALA A 3 -25.50 8.65 5.17
N PHE A 4 -24.89 7.99 6.13
CA PHE A 4 -24.19 6.72 5.93
C PHE A 4 -25.08 5.63 5.37
N TRP A 5 -26.28 5.46 5.99
CA TRP A 5 -27.23 4.44 5.56
C TRP A 5 -27.95 4.79 4.26
N SER A 6 -28.08 6.09 3.94
CA SER A 6 -28.70 6.53 2.68
C SER A 6 -27.95 6.04 1.44
N VAL A 7 -26.66 5.71 1.56
CA VAL A 7 -25.81 5.19 0.49
C VAL A 7 -25.46 3.71 0.68
N GLY A 8 -26.04 3.03 1.67
CA GLY A 8 -25.78 1.61 1.96
C GLY A 8 -24.46 1.35 2.69
N GLY A 9 -23.89 2.35 3.36
CA GLY A 9 -22.63 2.21 4.10
C GLY A 9 -21.40 2.01 3.24
N PHE A 10 -20.37 1.37 3.80
CA PHE A 10 -19.17 0.99 3.04
C PHE A 10 -19.47 -0.12 2.02
N ASP A 11 -18.82 -0.06 0.86
CA ASP A 11 -18.87 -1.13 -0.13
C ASP A 11 -17.98 -2.30 0.32
N PRO A 12 -18.54 -3.50 0.59
CA PRO A 12 -17.78 -4.66 1.04
C PRO A 12 -16.79 -5.20 -0.01
N GLY A 13 -16.84 -4.70 -1.23
CA GLY A 13 -15.86 -5.02 -2.27
C GLY A 13 -14.49 -4.38 -2.06
N TYR A 14 -14.33 -3.46 -1.11
CA TYR A 14 -13.05 -2.94 -0.65
C TYR A 14 -12.64 -3.67 0.63
N PHE A 15 -11.49 -4.32 0.61
CA PHE A 15 -10.91 -4.89 1.84
C PHE A 15 -10.23 -3.79 2.68
N MET A 16 -9.53 -2.86 2.02
CA MET A 16 -8.84 -1.73 2.62
C MET A 16 -8.43 -0.75 1.51
N TYR A 17 -8.37 0.54 1.81
CA TYR A 17 -8.09 1.64 0.91
C TYR A 17 -9.23 1.91 -0.10
N PHE A 18 -9.50 3.17 -0.35
CA PHE A 18 -10.55 3.68 -1.24
C PHE A 18 -11.99 3.44 -0.77
N GLU A 19 -12.24 2.68 0.31
CA GLU A 19 -13.57 2.53 0.89
C GLU A 19 -14.13 3.87 1.40
N ASP A 20 -13.27 4.69 1.97
CA ASP A 20 -13.57 6.03 2.48
C ASP A 20 -13.81 7.02 1.34
N VAL A 21 -12.97 6.98 0.31
CA VAL A 21 -13.11 7.81 -0.90
C VAL A 21 -14.39 7.47 -1.66
N ASP A 22 -14.68 6.17 -1.84
CA ASP A 22 -15.91 5.71 -2.48
C ASP A 22 -17.16 6.12 -1.68
N LEU A 23 -17.12 5.97 -0.35
CA LEU A 23 -18.19 6.40 0.53
C LEU A 23 -18.42 7.92 0.41
N ALA A 24 -17.36 8.71 0.53
CA ALA A 24 -17.43 10.16 0.42
C ALA A 24 -18.04 10.59 -0.92
N GLU A 25 -17.61 9.99 -2.02
CA GLU A 25 -18.16 10.29 -3.33
C GLU A 25 -19.65 9.94 -3.45
N ARG A 26 -20.08 8.76 -2.96
CA ARG A 26 -21.50 8.37 -2.96
C ARG A 26 -22.35 9.30 -2.12
N LEU A 27 -21.84 9.76 -0.99
CA LEU A 27 -22.50 10.77 -0.15
C LEU A 27 -22.63 12.10 -0.90
N GLY A 28 -21.55 12.60 -1.49
CA GLY A 28 -21.57 13.84 -2.28
C GLY A 28 -22.55 13.79 -3.45
N ARG A 29 -22.63 12.67 -4.17
CA ARG A 29 -23.61 12.45 -5.26
C ARG A 29 -25.06 12.45 -4.77
N ARG A 30 -25.31 12.19 -3.50
CA ARG A 30 -26.62 12.30 -2.83
C ARG A 30 -26.89 13.68 -2.23
N GLY A 31 -25.97 14.63 -2.40
CA GLY A 31 -26.11 16.00 -1.89
C GLY A 31 -25.67 16.20 -0.44
N TRP A 32 -25.08 15.18 0.19
CA TRP A 32 -24.50 15.34 1.52
C TRP A 32 -23.21 16.18 1.46
N GLN A 33 -23.04 17.08 2.42
CA GLN A 33 -21.86 17.92 2.52
C GLN A 33 -20.76 17.24 3.32
N HIS A 34 -19.53 17.42 2.88
CA HIS A 34 -18.33 17.03 3.64
C HIS A 34 -17.85 18.25 4.42
N VAL A 35 -17.80 18.13 5.74
CA VAL A 35 -17.40 19.22 6.62
C VAL A 35 -16.12 18.82 7.35
N TYR A 36 -15.12 19.67 7.27
CA TYR A 36 -13.94 19.56 8.13
C TYR A 36 -14.22 20.19 9.49
N ALA A 37 -14.08 19.42 10.57
CA ALA A 37 -14.30 19.86 11.94
C ALA A 37 -12.95 19.91 12.69
N PRO A 38 -12.29 21.07 12.78
CA PRO A 38 -10.96 21.18 13.42
C PRO A 38 -10.96 20.82 14.91
N SER A 39 -12.11 20.92 15.57
CA SER A 39 -12.29 20.55 16.98
C SER A 39 -12.40 19.05 17.23
N ALA A 40 -12.63 18.24 16.18
CA ALA A 40 -12.70 16.80 16.29
C ALA A 40 -11.29 16.21 16.28
N VAL A 41 -10.80 15.80 17.44
CA VAL A 41 -9.47 15.22 17.60
C VAL A 41 -9.61 13.70 17.67
N VAL A 42 -8.89 12.99 16.80
CA VAL A 42 -8.81 11.52 16.80
C VAL A 42 -7.35 11.11 16.86
N VAL A 43 -7.02 10.23 17.81
CA VAL A 43 -5.71 9.58 17.87
C VAL A 43 -5.75 8.32 17.03
N HIS A 44 -4.91 8.25 15.99
CA HIS A 44 -4.83 7.12 15.08
C HIS A 44 -3.42 6.53 15.07
N GLU A 45 -3.28 5.30 15.56
CA GLU A 45 -2.03 4.55 15.44
C GLU A 45 -1.91 3.93 14.04
N GLY A 46 -1.27 4.67 13.14
CA GLY A 46 -1.12 4.26 11.74
C GLY A 46 -0.12 3.11 11.54
N GLY A 47 -0.34 2.35 10.46
CA GLY A 47 0.67 1.43 9.93
C GLY A 47 0.70 0.02 10.54
N HIS A 48 -0.23 -0.35 11.42
CA HIS A 48 -0.23 -1.71 12.03
C HIS A 48 -0.36 -2.83 10.98
N ALA A 49 -1.29 -2.70 10.05
CA ALA A 49 -1.50 -3.67 8.97
C ALA A 49 -0.40 -3.60 7.89
N THR A 50 0.05 -2.40 7.54
CA THR A 50 1.06 -2.16 6.50
C THR A 50 2.45 -2.65 6.89
N ARG A 51 2.80 -2.62 8.17
CA ARG A 51 4.12 -3.09 8.65
C ARG A 51 4.26 -4.61 8.64
N ARG A 52 3.16 -5.36 8.82
CA ARG A 52 3.20 -6.83 8.84
C ARG A 52 3.43 -7.45 7.46
N ASP A 53 2.78 -6.92 6.41
CA ASP A 53 2.93 -7.41 5.05
C ASP A 53 2.80 -6.27 4.03
N PRO A 54 3.89 -5.52 3.78
CA PRO A 54 3.89 -4.39 2.86
C PRO A 54 3.52 -4.78 1.43
N HIS A 55 3.94 -5.97 0.97
CA HIS A 55 3.66 -6.44 -0.39
C HIS A 55 2.19 -6.79 -0.59
N ARG A 56 1.56 -7.41 0.40
CA ARG A 56 0.13 -7.68 0.38
C ARG A 56 -0.65 -6.37 0.39
N MET A 57 -0.28 -5.42 1.26
CA MET A 57 -0.96 -4.13 1.36
C MET A 57 -0.82 -3.31 0.08
N GLN A 58 0.33 -3.37 -0.59
CA GLN A 58 0.50 -2.73 -1.89
C GLN A 58 -0.44 -3.35 -2.95
N ARG A 59 -0.57 -4.67 -3.00
CA ARG A 59 -1.54 -5.34 -3.90
C ARG A 59 -2.97 -4.92 -3.59
N VAL A 60 -3.35 -4.91 -2.31
CA VAL A 60 -4.68 -4.47 -1.88
C VAL A 60 -4.94 -3.03 -2.31
N HIS A 61 -3.99 -2.12 -2.08
CA HIS A 61 -4.11 -0.73 -2.54
C HIS A 61 -4.33 -0.62 -4.06
N HIS A 62 -3.57 -1.37 -4.87
CA HIS A 62 -3.72 -1.34 -6.33
C HIS A 62 -5.07 -1.94 -6.80
N THR A 63 -5.52 -3.04 -6.17
CA THR A 63 -6.83 -3.63 -6.52
C THR A 63 -7.98 -2.72 -6.13
N SER A 64 -7.91 -2.06 -4.98
CA SER A 64 -8.90 -1.07 -4.54
C SER A 64 -8.92 0.15 -5.45
N ALA A 65 -7.74 0.68 -5.83
CA ALA A 65 -7.63 1.76 -6.80
C ALA A 65 -8.25 1.40 -8.16
N LEU A 66 -7.96 0.21 -8.68
CA LEU A 66 -8.54 -0.26 -9.96
C LEU A 66 -10.06 -0.43 -9.86
N ARG A 67 -10.58 -0.94 -8.74
CA ARG A 67 -12.00 -1.03 -8.50
C ARG A 67 -12.65 0.34 -8.53
N TYR A 68 -12.11 1.30 -7.77
CA TYR A 68 -12.60 2.66 -7.71
C TYR A 68 -12.61 3.32 -9.10
N LEU A 69 -11.46 3.32 -9.78
CA LEU A 69 -11.34 3.92 -11.12
C LEU A 69 -12.26 3.24 -12.17
N SER A 70 -12.46 1.92 -12.07
CA SER A 70 -13.37 1.22 -12.97
C SER A 70 -14.83 1.62 -12.78
N ARG A 71 -15.20 2.00 -11.56
CA ARG A 71 -16.56 2.53 -11.25
C ARG A 71 -16.72 3.98 -11.70
N GLN A 72 -15.66 4.79 -11.62
CA GLN A 72 -15.68 6.17 -12.12
C GLN A 72 -15.80 6.24 -13.64
N TYR A 73 -15.22 5.28 -14.36
CA TYR A 73 -15.15 5.26 -15.81
C TYR A 73 -15.81 4.00 -16.40
N PRO A 74 -17.15 3.77 -16.22
CA PRO A 74 -17.81 2.52 -16.56
C PRO A 74 -18.04 2.34 -18.07
N LEU A 75 -18.11 3.43 -18.85
CA LEU A 75 -18.50 3.38 -20.25
C LEU A 75 -17.46 2.69 -21.14
N ARG A 76 -17.90 2.08 -22.25
CA ARG A 76 -17.00 1.39 -23.21
C ARG A 76 -15.92 2.33 -23.77
N ARG A 77 -16.25 3.58 -24.03
CA ARG A 77 -15.28 4.62 -24.48
C ARG A 77 -14.12 4.85 -23.49
N HIS A 78 -14.31 4.50 -22.22
CA HIS A 78 -13.26 4.62 -21.20
C HIS A 78 -12.37 3.37 -21.12
N ALA A 79 -12.58 2.37 -21.99
CA ALA A 79 -11.77 1.14 -21.97
C ALA A 79 -10.25 1.40 -22.12
N PRO A 80 -9.77 2.29 -23.01
CA PRO A 80 -8.35 2.57 -23.11
C PRO A 80 -7.80 3.23 -21.83
N LEU A 81 -8.57 4.10 -21.18
CA LEU A 81 -8.18 4.73 -19.92
C LEU A 81 -8.05 3.68 -18.80
N ARG A 82 -9.02 2.78 -18.69
CA ARG A 82 -8.94 1.66 -17.72
C ARG A 82 -7.76 0.74 -18.00
N ALA A 83 -7.45 0.48 -19.27
CA ALA A 83 -6.28 -0.30 -19.66
C ALA A 83 -4.98 0.40 -19.27
N ALA A 84 -4.88 1.71 -19.48
CA ALA A 84 -3.73 2.51 -19.06
C ALA A 84 -3.54 2.49 -17.55
N PHE A 85 -4.61 2.61 -16.75
CA PHE A 85 -4.53 2.48 -15.28
C PHE A 85 -4.04 1.08 -14.86
N ARG A 86 -4.57 0.02 -15.47
CA ARG A 86 -4.11 -1.36 -15.18
C ARG A 86 -2.64 -1.54 -15.52
N ALA A 87 -2.21 -1.07 -16.68
CA ALA A 87 -0.82 -1.15 -17.11
C ALA A 87 0.11 -0.34 -16.18
N GLY A 88 -0.24 0.88 -15.84
CA GLY A 88 0.54 1.75 -14.95
C GLY A 88 0.68 1.18 -13.54
N LEU A 89 -0.43 0.73 -12.95
CA LEU A 89 -0.40 0.10 -11.62
C LEU A 89 0.33 -1.25 -11.64
N GLY A 90 0.19 -2.04 -12.71
CA GLY A 90 0.93 -3.28 -12.89
C GLY A 90 2.44 -3.05 -13.03
N ALA A 91 2.85 -2.07 -13.83
CA ALA A 91 4.25 -1.67 -13.97
C ALA A 91 4.83 -1.20 -12.62
N ARG A 92 4.10 -0.35 -11.89
CA ARG A 92 4.52 0.10 -10.55
C ARG A 92 4.70 -1.08 -9.58
N MET A 93 3.79 -2.06 -9.61
CA MET A 93 3.89 -3.24 -8.76
C MET A 93 5.11 -4.09 -9.13
N MET A 94 5.38 -4.27 -10.42
CA MET A 94 6.57 -4.98 -10.91
C MET A 94 7.87 -4.28 -10.48
N ILE A 95 7.96 -2.97 -10.65
CA ILE A 95 9.13 -2.17 -10.22
C ILE A 95 9.35 -2.34 -8.72
N SER A 96 8.29 -2.23 -7.90
CA SER A 96 8.40 -2.39 -6.45
C SER A 96 8.84 -3.81 -6.06
N TYR A 97 8.37 -4.82 -6.76
CA TYR A 97 8.78 -6.21 -6.54
C TYR A 97 10.27 -6.42 -6.87
N VAL A 98 10.71 -5.97 -8.04
CA VAL A 98 12.11 -6.10 -8.48
C VAL A 98 13.05 -5.34 -7.56
N SER A 99 12.74 -4.08 -7.25
CA SER A 99 13.57 -3.25 -6.36
C SER A 99 13.66 -3.85 -4.94
N GLY A 100 12.56 -4.42 -4.44
CA GLY A 100 12.55 -5.13 -3.16
C GLY A 100 13.48 -6.35 -3.14
N ARG A 101 13.50 -7.14 -4.21
CA ARG A 101 14.41 -8.29 -4.35
C ARG A 101 15.88 -7.87 -4.44
N VAL A 102 16.18 -6.84 -5.23
CA VAL A 102 17.54 -6.28 -5.36
C VAL A 102 18.03 -5.77 -4.00
N ALA A 103 17.20 -5.01 -3.29
CA ALA A 103 17.55 -4.50 -1.97
C ALA A 103 17.73 -5.62 -0.92
N ALA A 104 16.95 -6.70 -1.01
CA ALA A 104 17.11 -7.86 -0.13
C ALA A 104 18.44 -8.60 -0.42
N GLY A 105 18.80 -8.80 -1.70
CA GLY A 105 20.07 -9.38 -2.11
C GLY A 105 21.27 -8.57 -1.63
N ALA A 106 21.22 -7.25 -1.79
CA ALA A 106 22.29 -6.35 -1.32
C ALA A 106 22.47 -6.39 0.21
N ARG A 107 21.35 -6.45 0.97
CA ARG A 107 21.43 -6.60 2.43
C ARG A 107 22.02 -7.93 2.86
N PHE A 108 21.66 -9.02 2.18
CA PHE A 108 22.23 -10.34 2.44
C PHE A 108 23.76 -10.36 2.22
N GLN A 109 24.24 -9.81 1.08
CA GLN A 109 25.67 -9.72 0.77
C GLN A 109 26.45 -8.89 1.80
N ARG A 110 25.90 -7.74 2.23
CA ARG A 110 26.52 -6.91 3.27
C ARG A 110 26.65 -7.69 4.58
N ARG A 111 25.59 -8.34 5.04
CA ARG A 111 25.60 -9.12 6.28
C ARG A 111 26.57 -10.30 6.21
N ALA A 112 26.67 -10.97 5.07
CA ALA A 112 27.66 -12.05 4.86
C ALA A 112 29.09 -11.52 4.91
N GLY A 113 29.36 -10.36 4.33
CA GLY A 113 30.68 -9.69 4.41
C GLY A 113 31.04 -9.25 5.82
N ASP A 114 30.09 -8.72 6.58
CA ASP A 114 30.32 -8.31 7.97
C ASP A 114 30.66 -9.53 8.86
N LEU A 115 29.91 -10.62 8.74
CA LEU A 115 30.18 -11.87 9.44
C LEU A 115 31.53 -12.49 9.06
N ALA A 116 31.95 -12.38 7.82
CA ALA A 116 33.29 -12.84 7.38
C ALA A 116 34.41 -12.02 8.01
N ARG A 117 34.23 -10.70 8.11
CA ARG A 117 35.20 -9.79 8.78
C ARG A 117 35.28 -10.06 10.27
N GLU A 118 34.14 -10.26 10.94
CA GLU A 118 34.13 -10.61 12.36
C GLU A 118 34.87 -11.92 12.65
N ARG A 119 34.66 -12.95 11.81
CA ARG A 119 35.35 -14.24 11.93
C ARG A 119 36.86 -14.11 11.69
N ALA A 120 37.26 -13.30 10.70
CA ALA A 120 38.67 -13.06 10.42
C ALA A 120 39.37 -12.29 11.56
N ALA A 121 38.68 -11.31 12.14
CA ALA A 121 39.18 -10.58 13.30
C ALA A 121 39.34 -11.47 14.55
N ALA A 122 38.34 -12.35 14.81
CA ALA A 122 38.40 -13.30 15.90
C ALA A 122 39.58 -14.29 15.75
N ALA A 123 39.81 -14.83 14.54
CA ALA A 123 40.91 -15.73 14.27
C ALA A 123 42.27 -15.04 14.39
N ALA A 124 42.38 -13.74 14.03
CA ALA A 124 43.61 -12.96 14.19
C ALA A 124 43.95 -12.65 15.65
N SER A 125 42.92 -12.46 16.53
CA SER A 125 43.13 -12.26 17.96
C SER A 125 43.65 -13.55 18.65
N GLU A 126 43.06 -14.69 18.26
CA GLU A 126 43.44 -15.99 18.83
C GLU A 126 44.90 -16.38 18.48
N SER A 127 45.36 -16.05 17.27
CA SER A 127 46.78 -16.28 16.84
C SER A 127 47.79 -15.29 17.39
N ALA A 128 47.38 -14.25 18.07
CA ALA A 128 48.27 -13.26 18.71
C ALA A 128 48.52 -13.51 20.21
N GLU A 129 47.75 -14.46 20.82
CA GLU A 129 47.87 -14.84 22.21
C GLU A 129 48.73 -16.12 22.43
N ASP A 130 49.04 -16.86 21.34
CA ASP A 130 50.00 -17.97 21.31
C ASP A 130 51.44 -17.52 20.97
#